data_1ef03591b5569ffb53300898c351234d
#
_entry.id   1ef03591b5569ffb53300898c351234d
#
_cell.length_a   1.000
_cell.length_b   1.000
_cell.length_c   1.000
_cell.angle_alpha   90.00
_cell.angle_beta   90.00
_cell.angle_gamma   90.00
#
_symmetry.space_group_name_H-M   'P 1'
#
loop_
_entity.id
_entity.type
_entity.pdbx_description
1 polymer ?
#
loop_
_entity_poly.entity_id
_entity_poly.type
_entity_poly.pdbx_seq_one_letter_code
_entity_poly.pdbx_strand_id
1 'polypeptide(L)'
;MSALECAMKLSKEEVFEQIKTSGLLEYGLEKELLSDRLSHAIEESKEEEKELGVVAALNNADTTGVLLEVLKADPKKVMEGISIAAYALGTEKKVLYLPEYAADLEASVKEAAEQAGVEVIVGLVNVRACKGCALLHIVTAANLADTFAGCFEDGVYVSVNGGELKKVSAETKVSELADGAADAKGFFIGYEYYGPEAAEMTLEEVHPENGVLRILKTSDCVVSETEKALTASRKQSCGKCVFCREGLLQLQYMQKEMTEGRGKAEFLDLTKEIGEAMTYSTPCTMGQVSSKAALSAVEKFESEYTAHIKKKKCPAGVCFSEETIYIDPKLCQGCGDCMDVCPKDCIEGKAKYIHMIDEFDCDKCGKCIEACEEGAIIKTSGKVPKLPNRLTKVGRFKR
;
A
#
# COMPACT_ATOMS: atom_id res chain seq x y z
N MET A 1 9.07 37.34 -7.49
CA MET A 1 9.33 36.78 -8.84
C MET A 1 9.11 35.28 -8.71
N SER A 2 8.34 34.66 -9.59
CA SER A 2 8.10 33.22 -9.49
C SER A 2 9.34 32.41 -9.92
N ALA A 3 9.43 31.14 -9.52
CA ALA A 3 10.53 30.26 -9.93
C ALA A 3 10.60 30.12 -11.46
N LEU A 4 9.44 30.01 -12.11
CA LEU A 4 9.34 29.93 -13.57
C LEU A 4 9.82 31.25 -14.22
N GLU A 5 9.47 32.42 -13.70
CA GLU A 5 9.99 33.69 -14.22
C GLU A 5 11.52 33.80 -14.09
N CYS A 6 12.10 33.20 -13.04
CA CYS A 6 13.57 33.15 -12.89
C CYS A 6 14.17 32.23 -13.95
N ALA A 7 13.61 31.06 -14.17
CA ALA A 7 14.07 30.12 -15.19
C ALA A 7 13.95 30.70 -16.62
N MET A 8 12.84 31.35 -16.94
CA MET A 8 12.61 31.91 -18.29
C MET A 8 13.48 33.10 -18.67
N LYS A 9 14.30 33.64 -17.74
CA LYS A 9 15.35 34.64 -18.07
C LYS A 9 16.61 34.00 -18.65
N LEU A 10 16.73 32.70 -18.53
CA LEU A 10 17.86 31.92 -19.03
C LEU A 10 17.42 31.21 -20.33
N SER A 11 18.39 30.86 -21.16
CA SER A 11 18.10 29.93 -22.27
C SER A 11 17.79 28.54 -21.76
N LYS A 12 17.19 27.69 -22.62
CA LYS A 12 16.87 26.30 -22.26
C LYS A 12 18.11 25.52 -21.84
N GLU A 13 19.22 25.76 -22.54
CA GLU A 13 20.52 25.16 -22.28
C GLU A 13 21.07 25.59 -20.92
N GLU A 14 20.95 26.87 -20.57
CA GLU A 14 21.37 27.40 -19.26
C GLU A 14 20.51 26.85 -18.13
N VAL A 15 19.18 26.71 -18.34
CA VAL A 15 18.28 26.06 -17.36
C VAL A 15 18.68 24.60 -17.16
N PHE A 16 18.96 23.85 -18.23
CA PHE A 16 19.39 22.46 -18.15
C PHE A 16 20.73 22.34 -17.39
N GLU A 17 21.72 23.20 -17.69
CA GLU A 17 23.00 23.22 -16.99
C GLU A 17 22.83 23.61 -15.51
N GLN A 18 21.89 24.50 -15.18
CA GLN A 18 21.59 24.84 -13.78
C GLN A 18 20.98 23.65 -13.04
N ILE A 19 20.06 22.91 -13.67
CA ILE A 19 19.52 21.65 -13.11
C ILE A 19 20.65 20.67 -12.85
N LYS A 20 21.53 20.46 -13.82
CA LYS A 20 22.68 19.56 -13.69
C LYS A 20 23.63 19.98 -12.57
N THR A 21 23.97 21.28 -12.50
CA THR A 21 24.88 21.81 -11.49
C THR A 21 24.27 21.80 -10.09
N SER A 22 22.95 21.88 -9.96
CA SER A 22 22.27 21.81 -8.66
C SER A 22 22.42 20.44 -8.00
N GLY A 23 22.70 19.38 -8.77
CA GLY A 23 22.76 18.02 -8.25
C GLY A 23 21.42 17.49 -7.75
N LEU A 24 20.30 18.13 -8.13
CA LEU A 24 18.96 17.73 -7.68
C LEU A 24 18.67 16.29 -8.09
N LEU A 25 18.31 15.48 -7.09
CA LEU A 25 17.91 14.09 -7.26
C LEU A 25 16.40 13.96 -7.47
N GLU A 26 16.00 12.95 -8.22
CA GLU A 26 14.62 12.49 -8.24
C GLU A 26 14.22 12.00 -6.85
N TYR A 27 13.06 12.44 -6.37
CA TYR A 27 12.54 12.05 -5.05
C TYR A 27 11.89 10.66 -5.10
N GLY A 28 12.07 9.90 -4.05
CA GLY A 28 11.39 8.61 -3.87
C GLY A 28 12.30 7.41 -4.16
N LEU A 29 11.78 6.44 -4.92
CA LEU A 29 12.39 5.12 -5.12
C LEU A 29 13.69 5.12 -5.93
N GLU A 30 13.79 6.00 -6.91
CA GLU A 30 14.94 6.09 -7.79
C GLU A 30 15.67 7.40 -7.50
N LYS A 31 16.79 7.32 -6.81
CA LYS A 31 17.65 8.48 -6.50
C LYS A 31 18.60 8.80 -7.67
N GLU A 32 18.01 9.00 -8.86
CA GLU A 32 18.72 9.40 -10.07
C GLU A 32 18.88 10.93 -10.11
N LEU A 33 19.96 11.43 -10.72
CA LEU A 33 20.07 12.86 -10.99
C LEU A 33 18.96 13.30 -11.93
N LEU A 34 18.28 14.40 -11.60
CA LEU A 34 17.20 14.93 -12.44
C LEU A 34 17.68 15.24 -13.86
N SER A 35 18.92 15.75 -14.01
CA SER A 35 19.55 15.98 -15.32
C SER A 35 19.65 14.72 -16.18
N ASP A 36 19.95 13.58 -15.55
CA ASP A 36 20.11 12.32 -16.25
C ASP A 36 18.74 11.80 -16.68
N ARG A 37 17.73 11.88 -15.81
CA ARG A 37 16.34 11.56 -16.14
C ARG A 37 15.80 12.40 -17.31
N LEU A 38 16.08 13.70 -17.32
CA LEU A 38 15.71 14.57 -18.45
C LEU A 38 16.44 14.17 -19.73
N SER A 39 17.73 13.80 -19.64
CA SER A 39 18.51 13.32 -20.78
C SER A 39 17.98 12.01 -21.34
N HIS A 40 17.68 11.04 -20.47
CA HIS A 40 17.08 9.76 -20.86
C HIS A 40 15.73 9.96 -21.57
N ALA A 41 14.88 10.89 -21.11
CA ALA A 41 13.61 11.17 -21.78
C ALA A 41 13.82 11.72 -23.22
N ILE A 42 14.86 12.56 -23.44
CA ILE A 42 15.23 13.05 -24.78
C ILE A 42 15.66 11.89 -25.68
N GLU A 43 16.49 10.99 -25.16
CA GLU A 43 16.97 9.83 -25.92
C GLU A 43 15.83 8.87 -26.24
N GLU A 44 15.03 8.48 -25.27
CA GLU A 44 13.88 7.59 -25.45
C GLU A 44 12.84 8.18 -26.38
N SER A 45 12.58 9.50 -26.33
CA SER A 45 11.67 10.19 -27.25
C SER A 45 12.09 10.03 -28.71
N LYS A 46 13.41 10.10 -28.98
CA LYS A 46 13.98 9.94 -30.33
C LYS A 46 13.95 8.47 -30.77
N GLU A 47 14.32 7.54 -29.90
CA GLU A 47 14.39 6.11 -30.21
C GLU A 47 13.00 5.50 -30.48
N GLU A 48 12.01 5.89 -29.67
CA GLU A 48 10.65 5.38 -29.76
C GLU A 48 9.75 6.21 -30.69
N GLU A 49 10.27 7.27 -31.30
CA GLU A 49 9.50 8.23 -32.12
C GLU A 49 8.26 8.76 -31.39
N LYS A 50 8.41 9.09 -30.09
CA LYS A 50 7.35 9.59 -29.20
C LYS A 50 7.53 11.08 -28.94
N GLU A 51 6.41 11.73 -28.63
CA GLU A 51 6.41 13.12 -28.22
C GLU A 51 7.12 13.28 -26.86
N LEU A 52 8.12 14.16 -26.82
CA LEU A 52 8.80 14.53 -25.59
C LEU A 52 7.83 15.28 -24.65
N GLY A 53 7.87 14.97 -23.37
CA GLY A 53 6.98 15.58 -22.38
C GLY A 53 7.49 15.47 -20.96
N VAL A 54 6.79 16.13 -20.04
CA VAL A 54 6.99 16.02 -18.59
C VAL A 54 5.72 15.50 -17.96
N VAL A 55 5.87 14.46 -17.15
CA VAL A 55 4.78 13.86 -16.38
C VAL A 55 5.16 13.86 -14.91
N ALA A 56 4.36 14.53 -14.09
CA ALA A 56 4.54 14.52 -12.64
C ALA A 56 3.48 13.62 -11.98
N ALA A 57 3.88 12.85 -10.96
CA ALA A 57 2.98 11.96 -10.23
C ALA A 57 3.58 11.56 -8.88
N LEU A 58 2.79 10.87 -8.06
CA LEU A 58 3.31 9.96 -7.04
C LEU A 58 3.80 8.66 -7.69
N ASN A 59 4.60 7.90 -6.96
CA ASN A 59 4.87 6.51 -7.35
C ASN A 59 3.55 5.72 -7.44
N ASN A 60 3.37 4.93 -8.49
CA ASN A 60 2.16 4.11 -8.66
C ASN A 60 1.90 3.17 -7.47
N ALA A 61 2.94 2.80 -6.71
CA ALA A 61 2.83 1.97 -5.51
C ALA A 61 2.34 2.74 -4.27
N ASP A 62 2.31 4.07 -4.29
CA ASP A 62 1.85 4.85 -3.16
C ASP A 62 0.32 4.76 -3.02
N THR A 63 -0.13 4.07 -1.99
CA THR A 63 -1.54 3.89 -1.63
C THR A 63 -1.97 4.80 -0.49
N THR A 64 -1.07 5.64 0.03
CA THR A 64 -1.31 6.47 1.21
C THR A 64 -1.55 7.93 0.88
N GLY A 65 -0.89 8.44 -0.15
CA GLY A 65 -0.99 9.82 -0.59
C GLY A 65 -0.43 10.85 0.41
N VAL A 66 0.41 10.42 1.35
CA VAL A 66 0.99 11.32 2.37
C VAL A 66 1.72 12.49 1.71
N LEU A 67 2.46 12.24 0.63
CA LEU A 67 3.21 13.27 -0.08
C LEU A 67 2.34 14.20 -0.94
N LEU A 68 1.03 13.92 -1.11
CA LEU A 68 0.10 14.87 -1.74
C LEU A 68 -0.08 16.13 -0.91
N GLU A 69 0.27 16.13 0.37
CA GLU A 69 0.27 17.35 1.19
C GLU A 69 1.20 18.42 0.62
N VAL A 70 2.30 18.05 -0.07
CA VAL A 70 3.18 18.99 -0.78
C VAL A 70 2.42 19.71 -1.91
N LEU A 71 1.63 18.96 -2.67
CA LEU A 71 0.78 19.51 -3.74
C LEU A 71 -0.37 20.37 -3.17
N LYS A 72 -1.00 19.92 -2.07
CA LYS A 72 -2.08 20.66 -1.42
C LYS A 72 -1.62 21.98 -0.81
N ALA A 73 -0.41 21.97 -0.21
CA ALA A 73 0.16 23.16 0.43
C ALA A 73 0.48 24.26 -0.58
N ASP A 74 1.04 23.89 -1.73
CA ASP A 74 1.38 24.86 -2.79
C ASP A 74 1.26 24.21 -4.19
N PRO A 75 0.06 24.14 -4.77
CA PRO A 75 -0.15 23.62 -6.11
C PRO A 75 0.64 24.39 -7.17
N LYS A 76 0.77 25.70 -7.01
CA LYS A 76 1.45 26.58 -7.97
C LYS A 76 2.94 26.23 -8.05
N LYS A 77 3.58 25.98 -6.92
CA LYS A 77 4.98 25.58 -6.87
C LYS A 77 5.24 24.31 -7.68
N VAL A 78 4.40 23.28 -7.51
CA VAL A 78 4.51 22.01 -8.26
C VAL A 78 4.36 22.26 -9.76
N MET A 79 3.37 23.08 -10.17
CA MET A 79 3.14 23.43 -11.58
C MET A 79 4.30 24.24 -12.17
N GLU A 80 4.92 25.13 -11.39
CA GLU A 80 6.13 25.87 -11.80
C GLU A 80 7.29 24.90 -12.06
N GLY A 81 7.51 23.91 -11.17
CA GLY A 81 8.54 22.90 -11.36
C GLY A 81 8.35 22.04 -12.61
N ILE A 82 7.11 21.58 -12.84
CA ILE A 82 6.75 20.87 -14.10
C ILE A 82 7.07 21.75 -15.31
N SER A 83 6.73 23.03 -15.24
CA SER A 83 6.93 23.97 -16.35
C SER A 83 8.41 24.30 -16.58
N ILE A 84 9.23 24.37 -15.53
CA ILE A 84 10.68 24.55 -15.63
C ILE A 84 11.33 23.34 -16.32
N ALA A 85 10.95 22.11 -15.91
CA ALA A 85 11.45 20.91 -16.56
C ALA A 85 11.04 20.84 -18.04
N ALA A 86 9.79 21.20 -18.35
CA ALA A 86 9.29 21.26 -19.72
C ALA A 86 10.01 22.32 -20.56
N TYR A 87 10.29 23.50 -19.98
CA TYR A 87 11.07 24.54 -20.62
C TYR A 87 12.49 24.08 -20.94
N ALA A 88 13.17 23.42 -19.99
CA ALA A 88 14.51 22.86 -20.22
C ALA A 88 14.52 21.82 -21.35
N LEU A 89 13.47 20.98 -21.44
CA LEU A 89 13.31 19.99 -22.49
C LEU A 89 12.84 20.59 -23.84
N GLY A 90 12.33 21.82 -23.84
CA GLY A 90 11.77 22.45 -25.02
C GLY A 90 10.46 21.84 -25.48
N THR A 91 9.65 21.35 -24.58
CA THR A 91 8.33 20.76 -24.83
C THR A 91 7.19 21.55 -24.20
N GLU A 92 6.01 21.49 -24.81
CA GLU A 92 4.75 22.05 -24.25
C GLU A 92 3.93 20.99 -23.52
N LYS A 93 4.24 19.70 -23.67
CA LYS A 93 3.51 18.60 -23.07
C LYS A 93 3.83 18.47 -21.59
N LYS A 94 2.87 18.82 -20.75
CA LYS A 94 2.94 18.84 -19.30
C LYS A 94 1.74 18.15 -18.72
N VAL A 95 1.94 17.10 -17.89
CA VAL A 95 0.87 16.32 -17.31
C VAL A 95 1.12 16.11 -15.82
N LEU A 96 0.07 16.26 -15.03
CA LEU A 96 0.04 15.84 -13.62
C LEU A 96 -0.94 14.69 -13.46
N TYR A 97 -0.47 13.55 -12.93
CA TYR A 97 -1.35 12.45 -12.53
C TYR A 97 -1.71 12.53 -11.06
N LEU A 98 -3.01 12.39 -10.77
CA LEU A 98 -3.55 12.23 -9.42
C LEU A 98 -4.09 10.80 -9.28
N PRO A 99 -3.74 10.05 -8.22
CA PRO A 99 -4.30 8.73 -8.00
C PRO A 99 -5.82 8.81 -7.78
N GLU A 100 -6.56 7.76 -8.15
CA GLU A 100 -8.04 7.72 -8.06
C GLU A 100 -8.56 8.01 -6.65
N TYR A 101 -7.84 7.58 -5.61
CA TYR A 101 -8.23 7.86 -4.21
C TYR A 101 -8.09 9.33 -3.80
N ALA A 102 -7.48 10.17 -4.64
CA ALA A 102 -7.30 11.60 -4.44
C ALA A 102 -7.91 12.43 -5.57
N ALA A 103 -8.91 11.91 -6.26
CA ALA A 103 -9.60 12.58 -7.36
C ALA A 103 -10.24 13.92 -6.94
N ASP A 104 -10.59 14.07 -5.68
CA ASP A 104 -11.12 15.31 -5.10
C ASP A 104 -10.12 16.49 -5.17
N LEU A 105 -8.82 16.21 -5.25
CA LEU A 105 -7.80 17.23 -5.42
C LEU A 105 -7.81 17.89 -6.81
N GLU A 106 -8.39 17.24 -7.84
CA GLU A 106 -8.46 17.81 -9.19
C GLU A 106 -9.03 19.24 -9.19
N ALA A 107 -10.12 19.45 -8.45
CA ALA A 107 -10.76 20.76 -8.33
C ALA A 107 -9.87 21.81 -7.64
N SER A 108 -9.07 21.40 -6.65
CA SER A 108 -8.21 22.31 -5.89
C SER A 108 -6.94 22.72 -6.65
N VAL A 109 -6.46 21.89 -7.56
CA VAL A 109 -5.25 22.17 -8.37
C VAL A 109 -5.58 22.79 -9.72
N LYS A 110 -6.86 22.79 -10.11
CA LYS A 110 -7.33 23.17 -11.45
C LYS A 110 -6.85 24.55 -11.89
N GLU A 111 -7.02 25.56 -11.06
CA GLU A 111 -6.63 26.93 -11.40
C GLU A 111 -5.12 27.05 -11.65
N ALA A 112 -4.31 26.45 -10.80
CA ALA A 112 -2.85 26.46 -10.95
C ALA A 112 -2.41 25.67 -12.20
N ALA A 113 -3.07 24.56 -12.49
CA ALA A 113 -2.80 23.74 -13.67
C ALA A 113 -3.16 24.47 -14.97
N GLU A 114 -4.34 25.11 -15.05
CA GLU A 114 -4.78 25.90 -16.20
C GLU A 114 -3.83 27.08 -16.48
N GLN A 115 -3.40 27.81 -15.42
CA GLN A 115 -2.44 28.91 -15.55
C GLN A 115 -1.07 28.44 -16.07
N ALA A 116 -0.64 27.25 -15.67
CA ALA A 116 0.63 26.67 -16.10
C ALA A 116 0.54 25.88 -17.43
N GLY A 117 -0.67 25.66 -17.96
CA GLY A 117 -0.89 24.81 -19.12
C GLY A 117 -0.54 23.33 -18.86
N VAL A 118 -0.81 22.83 -17.65
CA VAL A 118 -0.60 21.45 -17.21
C VAL A 118 -1.92 20.69 -17.31
N GLU A 119 -1.94 19.59 -18.05
CA GLU A 119 -3.08 18.67 -18.07
C GLU A 119 -3.14 17.86 -16.77
N VAL A 120 -4.30 17.77 -16.14
CA VAL A 120 -4.51 16.94 -14.95
C VAL A 120 -5.26 15.68 -15.33
N ILE A 121 -4.72 14.51 -14.99
CA ILE A 121 -5.32 13.21 -15.27
C ILE A 121 -5.49 12.44 -13.97
N VAL A 122 -6.71 11.97 -13.69
CA VAL A 122 -6.98 11.08 -12.57
C VAL A 122 -6.72 9.62 -12.98
N GLY A 123 -5.84 8.94 -12.26
CA GLY A 123 -5.45 7.57 -12.51
C GLY A 123 -3.97 7.30 -12.24
N LEU A 124 -3.50 6.10 -12.58
CA LEU A 124 -2.10 5.72 -12.49
C LEU A 124 -1.32 6.06 -13.76
N VAL A 125 -0.05 6.42 -13.60
CA VAL A 125 0.86 6.62 -14.73
C VAL A 125 1.01 5.32 -15.50
N ASN A 126 0.65 5.35 -16.79
CA ASN A 126 0.92 4.26 -17.70
C ASN A 126 2.33 4.43 -18.30
N VAL A 127 3.34 3.87 -17.63
CA VAL A 127 4.75 4.02 -18.01
C VAL A 127 5.06 3.64 -19.47
N ARG A 128 4.28 2.71 -20.05
CA ARG A 128 4.45 2.33 -21.47
C ARG A 128 3.89 3.38 -22.44
N ALA A 129 2.86 4.12 -22.01
CA ALA A 129 2.30 5.20 -22.80
C ALA A 129 3.11 6.51 -22.63
N CYS A 130 3.83 6.62 -21.52
CA CYS A 130 4.66 7.78 -21.19
C CYS A 130 6.12 7.64 -21.67
N LYS A 131 6.42 6.70 -22.56
CA LYS A 131 7.74 6.61 -23.19
C LYS A 131 8.07 7.93 -23.91
N GLY A 132 9.30 8.40 -23.74
CA GLY A 132 9.75 9.71 -24.18
C GLY A 132 9.30 10.88 -23.29
N CYS A 133 8.67 10.61 -22.13
CA CYS A 133 8.37 11.63 -21.14
C CYS A 133 9.28 11.50 -19.91
N ALA A 134 9.78 12.64 -19.42
CA ALA A 134 10.43 12.69 -18.12
C ALA A 134 9.37 12.48 -17.02
N LEU A 135 9.47 11.36 -16.30
CA LEU A 135 8.58 11.04 -15.17
C LEU A 135 9.19 11.64 -13.89
N LEU A 136 8.54 12.62 -13.31
CA LEU A 136 8.97 13.31 -12.10
C LEU A 136 8.06 12.95 -10.93
N HIS A 137 8.62 12.78 -9.76
CA HIS A 137 7.83 12.81 -8.54
C HIS A 137 7.32 14.23 -8.27
N ILE A 138 6.11 14.39 -7.69
CA ILE A 138 5.56 15.72 -7.36
C ILE A 138 6.49 16.52 -6.44
N VAL A 139 7.18 15.85 -5.52
CA VAL A 139 8.17 16.48 -4.65
C VAL A 139 9.39 16.96 -5.43
N THR A 140 9.85 16.21 -6.44
CA THR A 140 10.92 16.65 -7.34
C THR A 140 10.52 17.91 -8.09
N ALA A 141 9.29 17.98 -8.58
CA ALA A 141 8.78 19.19 -9.23
C ALA A 141 8.79 20.38 -8.27
N ALA A 142 8.32 20.21 -7.02
CA ALA A 142 8.37 21.25 -6.00
C ALA A 142 9.81 21.68 -5.68
N ASN A 143 10.73 20.72 -5.50
CA ASN A 143 12.14 20.98 -5.21
C ASN A 143 12.83 21.69 -6.38
N LEU A 144 12.47 21.37 -7.62
CA LEU A 144 12.97 22.07 -8.80
C LEU A 144 12.54 23.55 -8.80
N ALA A 145 11.29 23.84 -8.47
CA ALA A 145 10.82 25.21 -8.31
C ALA A 145 11.61 25.94 -7.21
N ASP A 146 11.79 25.30 -6.04
CA ASP A 146 12.58 25.88 -4.93
C ASP A 146 14.04 26.15 -5.34
N THR A 147 14.65 25.30 -6.18
CA THR A 147 16.01 25.49 -6.72
C THR A 147 16.11 26.79 -7.54
N PHE A 148 15.14 27.03 -8.43
CA PHE A 148 15.12 28.26 -9.25
C PHE A 148 14.64 29.50 -8.49
N ALA A 149 13.92 29.32 -7.38
CA ALA A 149 13.61 30.39 -6.44
C ALA A 149 14.77 30.74 -5.49
N GLY A 150 15.83 29.90 -5.44
CA GLY A 150 16.98 30.07 -4.56
C GLY A 150 16.69 29.76 -3.10
N CYS A 151 15.67 28.91 -2.82
CA CYS A 151 15.26 28.52 -1.47
C CYS A 151 15.18 26.99 -1.29
N PHE A 152 15.80 26.24 -2.18
CA PHE A 152 15.86 24.79 -2.03
C PHE A 152 16.66 24.39 -0.79
N GLU A 153 16.05 23.58 0.05
CA GLU A 153 16.67 22.89 1.17
C GLU A 153 16.54 21.38 0.96
N ASP A 154 17.65 20.68 1.10
CA ASP A 154 17.62 19.22 1.01
C ASP A 154 16.90 18.62 2.23
N GLY A 155 16.31 17.44 2.05
CA GLY A 155 15.64 16.75 3.14
C GLY A 155 14.61 15.72 2.67
N VAL A 156 14.15 14.95 3.64
CA VAL A 156 13.19 13.87 3.47
C VAL A 156 11.87 14.26 4.12
N TYR A 157 10.77 14.01 3.43
CA TYR A 157 9.43 14.22 3.98
C TYR A 157 8.99 12.99 4.78
N VAL A 158 8.50 13.22 6.02
CA VAL A 158 8.03 12.15 6.90
C VAL A 158 6.79 12.58 7.64
N SER A 159 5.79 11.69 7.66
CA SER A 159 4.61 11.74 8.52
C SER A 159 4.66 10.55 9.48
N VAL A 160 4.72 10.83 10.77
CA VAL A 160 4.78 9.80 11.82
C VAL A 160 3.36 9.43 12.24
N ASN A 161 3.00 8.15 12.11
CA ASN A 161 1.67 7.61 12.47
C ASN A 161 0.48 8.37 11.83
N GLY A 162 0.67 8.91 10.62
CA GLY A 162 -0.35 9.71 9.93
C GLY A 162 -0.54 11.12 10.48
N GLY A 163 0.43 11.62 11.26
CA GLY A 163 0.48 13.01 11.72
C GLY A 163 0.90 13.99 10.61
N GLU A 164 1.24 15.21 11.01
CA GLU A 164 1.68 16.27 10.10
C GLU A 164 2.91 15.84 9.28
N LEU A 165 2.91 16.17 7.99
CA LEU A 165 4.05 15.95 7.11
C LEU A 165 5.15 16.99 7.41
N LYS A 166 6.36 16.52 7.71
CA LYS A 166 7.52 17.36 8.00
C LYS A 166 8.66 17.05 7.04
N LYS A 167 9.40 18.07 6.63
CA LYS A 167 10.66 17.93 5.91
C LYS A 167 11.80 17.99 6.93
N VAL A 168 12.64 16.97 6.98
CA VAL A 168 13.73 16.83 7.95
C VAL A 168 14.99 16.34 7.25
N SER A 169 16.15 16.47 7.90
CA SER A 169 17.41 15.94 7.37
C SER A 169 17.35 14.42 7.22
N ALA A 170 17.94 13.88 6.16
CA ALA A 170 18.09 12.44 5.95
C ALA A 170 18.95 11.76 7.04
N GLU A 171 19.83 12.51 7.72
CA GLU A 171 20.64 12.03 8.84
C GLU A 171 19.87 11.90 10.17
N THR A 172 18.62 12.40 10.23
CA THR A 172 17.77 12.32 11.43
C THR A 172 17.45 10.85 11.73
N LYS A 173 17.63 10.45 12.98
CA LYS A 173 17.27 9.10 13.43
C LYS A 173 15.77 8.93 13.59
N VAL A 174 15.29 7.72 13.36
CA VAL A 174 13.86 7.36 13.55
C VAL A 174 13.41 7.68 14.97
N SER A 175 14.24 7.40 16.00
CA SER A 175 13.95 7.67 17.41
C SER A 175 13.78 9.15 17.74
N GLU A 176 14.38 10.05 16.98
CA GLU A 176 14.24 11.49 17.21
C GLU A 176 12.90 12.05 16.71
N LEU A 177 12.25 11.35 15.79
CA LEU A 177 10.98 11.76 15.19
C LEU A 177 9.76 11.16 15.87
N ALA A 178 9.94 10.01 16.52
CA ALA A 178 8.86 9.14 16.89
C ALA A 178 8.82 8.89 18.42
N ASP A 179 7.95 9.63 19.12
CA ASP A 179 7.69 9.36 20.53
C ASP A 179 7.24 7.89 20.73
N GLY A 180 7.92 7.15 21.60
CA GLY A 180 7.66 5.73 21.84
C GLY A 180 8.41 4.77 20.92
N ALA A 181 9.36 5.25 20.11
CA ALA A 181 10.22 4.40 19.28
C ALA A 181 11.04 3.38 20.07
N ALA A 182 11.43 3.72 21.31
CA ALA A 182 12.21 2.83 22.19
C ALA A 182 11.45 1.56 22.61
N ASP A 183 10.12 1.62 22.71
CA ASP A 183 9.25 0.49 23.07
C ASP A 183 8.53 -0.12 21.85
N ALA A 184 8.94 0.26 20.66
CA ALA A 184 8.32 -0.21 19.43
C ALA A 184 8.59 -1.70 19.22
N LYS A 185 7.57 -2.43 18.78
CA LYS A 185 7.73 -3.79 18.26
C LYS A 185 8.54 -3.80 16.97
N GLY A 186 8.50 -2.72 16.23
CA GLY A 186 9.16 -2.46 14.97
C GLY A 186 8.51 -1.27 14.25
N PHE A 187 8.79 -1.14 12.97
CA PHE A 187 8.34 0.00 12.18
C PHE A 187 7.86 -0.44 10.80
N PHE A 188 6.94 0.33 10.23
CA PHE A 188 6.66 0.30 8.80
C PHE A 188 7.07 1.66 8.23
N ILE A 189 8.10 1.66 7.39
CA ILE A 189 8.70 2.88 6.84
C ILE A 189 8.75 2.75 5.32
N GLY A 190 8.27 3.77 4.63
CA GLY A 190 8.18 3.71 3.18
C GLY A 190 7.26 2.58 2.74
N TYR A 191 7.84 1.53 2.23
CA TYR A 191 7.14 0.33 1.73
C TYR A 191 7.53 -0.95 2.47
N GLU A 192 8.37 -0.87 3.52
CA GLU A 192 8.98 -2.02 4.15
C GLU A 192 8.78 -2.04 5.66
N TYR A 193 8.80 -3.25 6.23
CA TYR A 193 8.83 -3.46 7.66
C TYR A 193 10.27 -3.56 8.16
N TYR A 194 10.50 -2.99 9.34
CA TYR A 194 11.77 -3.00 10.06
C TYR A 194 11.54 -3.50 11.48
N GLY A 195 12.54 -4.16 12.06
CA GLY A 195 12.57 -4.53 13.47
C GLY A 195 12.77 -3.32 14.37
N PRO A 196 12.81 -3.53 15.70
CA PRO A 196 13.00 -2.45 16.66
C PRO A 196 14.37 -1.74 16.54
N GLU A 197 15.37 -2.38 15.94
CA GLU A 197 16.69 -1.80 15.67
C GLU A 197 16.65 -0.55 14.80
N ALA A 198 15.61 -0.41 13.96
CA ALA A 198 15.46 0.75 13.10
C ALA A 198 15.25 2.07 13.88
N ALA A 199 14.93 2.03 15.17
CA ALA A 199 14.90 3.22 16.00
C ALA A 199 16.21 4.01 15.97
N GLU A 200 17.36 3.32 15.89
CA GLU A 200 18.69 3.93 15.85
C GLU A 200 19.22 4.21 14.43
N MET A 201 18.50 3.79 13.39
CA MET A 201 18.85 4.04 12.02
C MET A 201 18.43 5.45 11.60
N THR A 202 19.14 6.02 10.62
CA THR A 202 18.81 7.30 10.00
C THR A 202 17.73 7.13 8.92
N LEU A 203 17.07 8.20 8.54
CA LEU A 203 16.11 8.18 7.44
C LEU A 203 16.76 7.84 6.10
N GLU A 204 18.05 8.10 5.96
CA GLU A 204 18.80 7.68 4.78
C GLU A 204 18.93 6.16 4.70
N GLU A 205 19.06 5.46 5.84
CA GLU A 205 19.18 4.01 5.90
C GLU A 205 17.86 3.27 5.76
N VAL A 206 16.73 3.88 6.21
CA VAL A 206 15.40 3.24 6.20
C VAL A 206 14.49 3.70 5.06
N HIS A 207 14.90 4.67 4.27
CA HIS A 207 14.27 5.10 3.01
C HIS A 207 12.74 5.33 3.06
N PRO A 208 12.23 6.37 3.72
CA PRO A 208 10.80 6.68 3.74
C PRO A 208 10.32 7.35 2.43
N GLU A 209 10.44 6.63 1.30
CA GLU A 209 10.24 7.17 -0.05
C GLU A 209 8.83 7.72 -0.32
N ASN A 210 7.82 7.22 0.41
CA ASN A 210 6.43 7.71 0.34
C ASN A 210 6.03 8.61 1.51
N GLY A 211 6.99 9.00 2.36
CA GLY A 211 6.75 9.84 3.52
C GLY A 211 6.12 9.14 4.72
N VAL A 212 5.91 7.84 4.67
CA VAL A 212 5.27 7.08 5.76
C VAL A 212 6.30 6.58 6.76
N LEU A 213 6.07 6.89 8.04
CA LEU A 213 6.74 6.26 9.18
C LEU A 213 5.67 5.88 10.20
N ARG A 214 5.47 4.58 10.42
CA ARG A 214 4.51 4.07 11.40
C ARG A 214 5.21 3.21 12.42
N ILE A 215 4.97 3.52 13.71
CA ILE A 215 5.44 2.74 14.84
C ILE A 215 4.49 1.56 15.05
N LEU A 216 5.03 0.35 15.09
CA LEU A 216 4.27 -0.87 15.40
C LEU A 216 4.29 -1.14 16.91
N LYS A 217 3.12 -1.32 17.49
CA LYS A 217 2.92 -1.69 18.89
C LYS A 217 2.77 -3.21 19.01
N THR A 218 2.91 -3.72 20.21
CA THR A 218 2.65 -5.13 20.52
C THR A 218 1.21 -5.57 20.22
N SER A 219 0.26 -4.62 20.21
CA SER A 219 -1.13 -4.81 19.81
C SER A 219 -1.35 -4.89 18.30
N ASP A 220 -0.34 -4.55 17.49
CA ASP A 220 -0.45 -4.56 16.03
C ASP A 220 -0.01 -5.92 15.49
N CYS A 221 -0.80 -6.51 14.63
CA CYS A 221 -0.46 -7.75 13.96
C CYS A 221 0.15 -7.45 12.59
N VAL A 222 1.43 -7.77 12.41
CA VAL A 222 2.14 -7.53 11.14
C VAL A 222 1.48 -8.28 9.99
N VAL A 223 1.01 -9.50 10.19
CA VAL A 223 0.33 -10.31 9.15
C VAL A 223 -0.95 -9.61 8.68
N SER A 224 -1.77 -9.10 9.62
CA SER A 224 -3.01 -8.37 9.29
C SER A 224 -2.72 -7.03 8.61
N GLU A 225 -1.70 -6.30 9.08
CA GLU A 225 -1.33 -5.02 8.48
C GLU A 225 -0.76 -5.20 7.07
N THR A 226 0.01 -6.27 6.84
CA THR A 226 0.49 -6.64 5.50
C THR A 226 -0.66 -7.00 4.56
N GLU A 227 -1.67 -7.74 5.04
CA GLU A 227 -2.88 -8.05 4.25
C GLU A 227 -3.59 -6.76 3.82
N LYS A 228 -3.74 -5.80 4.73
CA LYS A 228 -4.37 -4.49 4.43
C LYS A 228 -3.57 -3.71 3.38
N ALA A 229 -2.23 -3.67 3.50
CA ALA A 229 -1.36 -3.00 2.55
C ALA A 229 -1.47 -3.62 1.15
N LEU A 230 -1.43 -4.95 1.04
CA LEU A 230 -1.60 -5.66 -0.23
C LEU A 230 -3.00 -5.47 -0.81
N THR A 231 -4.04 -5.42 0.03
CA THR A 231 -5.41 -5.11 -0.40
C THR A 231 -5.50 -3.72 -0.99
N ALA A 232 -4.85 -2.71 -0.40
CA ALA A 232 -4.80 -1.36 -0.93
C ALA A 232 -4.07 -1.32 -2.29
N SER A 233 -2.89 -1.94 -2.38
CA SER A 233 -2.13 -2.06 -3.64
C SER A 233 -2.92 -2.77 -4.74
N ARG A 234 -3.63 -3.85 -4.40
CA ARG A 234 -4.47 -4.59 -5.35
C ARG A 234 -5.64 -3.75 -5.88
N LYS A 235 -6.29 -2.96 -5.02
CA LYS A 235 -7.37 -2.04 -5.42
C LYS A 235 -6.87 -0.94 -6.35
N GLN A 236 -5.66 -0.45 -6.14
CA GLN A 236 -5.06 0.61 -6.94
C GLN A 236 -4.46 0.10 -8.24
N SER A 237 -4.07 -1.18 -8.32
CA SER A 237 -3.40 -1.75 -9.49
C SER A 237 -4.26 -1.62 -10.76
N CYS A 238 -3.64 -1.14 -11.86
CA CYS A 238 -4.31 -1.04 -13.16
C CYS A 238 -4.62 -2.41 -13.83
N GLY A 239 -4.15 -3.52 -13.27
CA GLY A 239 -4.42 -4.89 -13.72
C GLY A 239 -3.80 -5.33 -15.05
N LYS A 240 -3.02 -4.48 -15.74
CA LYS A 240 -2.50 -4.75 -17.08
C LYS A 240 -1.35 -5.77 -17.11
N CYS A 241 -0.50 -5.79 -16.09
CA CYS A 241 0.66 -6.68 -16.03
C CYS A 241 0.32 -7.96 -15.27
N VAL A 242 0.55 -9.12 -15.89
CA VAL A 242 0.20 -10.43 -15.29
C VAL A 242 0.88 -10.62 -13.94
N PHE A 243 2.20 -10.44 -13.85
CA PHE A 243 2.94 -10.62 -12.60
C PHE A 243 2.46 -9.69 -11.48
N CYS A 244 2.09 -8.44 -11.78
CA CYS A 244 1.53 -7.53 -10.80
C CYS A 244 0.12 -7.96 -10.36
N ARG A 245 -0.79 -8.22 -11.31
CA ARG A 245 -2.18 -8.59 -11.02
C ARG A 245 -2.29 -9.89 -10.24
N GLU A 246 -1.68 -10.96 -10.77
CA GLU A 246 -1.73 -12.30 -10.15
C GLU A 246 -0.88 -12.37 -8.88
N GLY A 247 0.30 -11.72 -8.89
CA GLY A 247 1.17 -11.67 -7.72
C GLY A 247 0.51 -10.99 -6.52
N LEU A 248 -0.07 -9.81 -6.72
CA LEU A 248 -0.81 -9.11 -5.66
C LEU A 248 -2.02 -9.92 -5.17
N LEU A 249 -2.74 -10.59 -6.08
CA LEU A 249 -3.86 -11.46 -5.72
C LEU A 249 -3.39 -12.61 -4.82
N GLN A 250 -2.33 -13.30 -5.21
CA GLN A 250 -1.81 -14.45 -4.47
C GLN A 250 -1.19 -14.06 -3.13
N LEU A 251 -0.39 -12.98 -3.11
CA LEU A 251 0.20 -12.47 -1.87
C LEU A 251 -0.89 -12.07 -0.88
N GLN A 252 -1.90 -11.33 -1.30
CA GLN A 252 -3.01 -10.90 -0.45
C GLN A 252 -3.82 -12.11 0.03
N TYR A 253 -4.10 -13.08 -0.85
CA TYR A 253 -4.79 -14.31 -0.49
C TYR A 253 -4.04 -15.09 0.61
N MET A 254 -2.73 -15.29 0.46
CA MET A 254 -1.93 -16.00 1.46
C MET A 254 -1.91 -15.29 2.82
N GLN A 255 -1.80 -13.95 2.84
CA GLN A 255 -1.88 -13.17 4.08
C GLN A 255 -3.25 -13.33 4.74
N LYS A 256 -4.32 -13.24 3.96
CA LYS A 256 -5.69 -13.44 4.44
C LYS A 256 -5.88 -14.84 5.05
N GLU A 257 -5.45 -15.89 4.35
CA GLU A 257 -5.50 -17.26 4.89
C GLU A 257 -4.76 -17.40 6.22
N MET A 258 -3.61 -16.73 6.37
CA MET A 258 -2.87 -16.72 7.62
C MET A 258 -3.61 -15.98 8.73
N THR A 259 -4.26 -14.84 8.45
CA THR A 259 -5.06 -14.11 9.44
C THR A 259 -6.34 -14.84 9.83
N GLU A 260 -6.82 -15.75 9.01
CA GLU A 260 -8.01 -16.58 9.26
C GLU A 260 -7.69 -17.99 9.80
N GLY A 261 -6.41 -18.27 10.13
CA GLY A 261 -5.98 -19.53 10.74
C GLY A 261 -5.80 -20.70 9.77
N ARG A 262 -5.90 -20.46 8.47
CA ARG A 262 -5.72 -21.45 7.40
C ARG A 262 -4.34 -21.40 6.77
N GLY A 263 -3.42 -20.59 7.31
CA GLY A 263 -2.06 -20.45 6.80
C GLY A 263 -1.30 -21.76 6.77
N LYS A 264 -0.47 -21.94 5.73
CA LYS A 264 0.38 -23.10 5.49
C LYS A 264 1.84 -22.70 5.51
N ALA A 265 2.74 -23.62 5.89
CA ALA A 265 4.19 -23.33 5.97
C ALA A 265 4.76 -22.91 4.60
N GLU A 266 4.29 -23.52 3.52
CA GLU A 266 4.69 -23.21 2.14
C GLU A 266 4.41 -21.76 1.72
N PHE A 267 3.48 -21.07 2.39
CA PHE A 267 3.13 -19.69 2.06
C PHE A 267 4.29 -18.71 2.30
N LEU A 268 5.22 -19.03 3.20
CA LEU A 268 6.39 -18.19 3.45
C LEU A 268 7.34 -18.19 2.25
N ASP A 269 7.63 -19.36 1.71
CA ASP A 269 8.51 -19.53 0.55
C ASP A 269 7.85 -18.97 -0.70
N LEU A 270 6.56 -19.27 -0.91
CA LEU A 270 5.78 -18.70 -2.03
C LEU A 270 5.69 -17.17 -1.97
N THR A 271 5.61 -16.58 -0.78
CA THR A 271 5.63 -15.11 -0.64
C THR A 271 6.94 -14.53 -1.17
N LYS A 272 8.08 -15.18 -0.86
CA LYS A 272 9.39 -14.74 -1.36
C LYS A 272 9.47 -14.89 -2.88
N GLU A 273 9.16 -16.07 -3.42
CA GLU A 273 9.21 -16.33 -4.85
C GLU A 273 8.34 -15.37 -5.67
N ILE A 274 7.09 -15.19 -5.27
CA ILE A 274 6.15 -14.31 -5.97
C ILE A 274 6.58 -12.84 -5.84
N GLY A 275 7.00 -12.42 -4.65
CA GLY A 275 7.40 -11.04 -4.39
C GLY A 275 8.65 -10.65 -5.19
N GLU A 276 9.64 -11.52 -5.25
CA GLU A 276 10.85 -11.34 -6.06
C GLU A 276 10.51 -11.32 -7.57
N ALA A 277 9.69 -12.29 -8.04
CA ALA A 277 9.25 -12.31 -9.43
C ALA A 277 8.52 -11.03 -9.84
N MET A 278 7.69 -10.45 -8.96
CA MET A 278 7.03 -9.16 -9.20
C MET A 278 8.03 -8.03 -9.39
N THR A 279 9.06 -7.97 -8.55
CA THR A 279 10.09 -6.92 -8.57
C THR A 279 10.80 -6.85 -9.92
N TYR A 280 11.19 -8.00 -10.48
CA TYR A 280 11.96 -8.05 -11.73
C TYR A 280 11.11 -8.12 -12.99
N SER A 281 9.85 -8.55 -12.90
CA SER A 281 9.03 -8.83 -14.08
C SER A 281 7.97 -7.78 -14.39
N THR A 282 7.98 -6.65 -13.67
CA THR A 282 7.00 -5.58 -13.89
C THR A 282 7.66 -4.26 -14.28
N PRO A 283 7.04 -3.46 -15.17
CA PRO A 283 7.66 -2.26 -15.72
C PRO A 283 7.44 -1.00 -14.88
N CYS A 284 6.64 -1.03 -13.81
CA CYS A 284 6.33 0.15 -13.00
C CYS A 284 6.41 -0.14 -11.50
N THR A 285 6.53 0.92 -10.72
CA THR A 285 6.68 0.87 -9.27
C THR A 285 5.57 0.09 -8.56
N MET A 286 4.33 0.08 -9.07
CA MET A 286 3.25 -0.73 -8.51
C MET A 286 3.64 -2.22 -8.36
N GLY A 287 4.14 -2.85 -9.39
CA GLY A 287 4.54 -4.24 -9.32
C GLY A 287 5.90 -4.45 -8.66
N GLN A 288 6.84 -3.51 -8.84
CA GLN A 288 8.20 -3.63 -8.31
C GLN A 288 8.27 -3.48 -6.79
N VAL A 289 7.40 -2.68 -6.20
CA VAL A 289 7.52 -2.22 -4.82
C VAL A 289 6.42 -2.74 -3.90
N SER A 290 5.21 -2.97 -4.43
CA SER A 290 4.06 -3.38 -3.58
C SER A 290 4.25 -4.71 -2.86
N SER A 291 5.15 -5.58 -3.34
CA SER A 291 5.50 -6.84 -2.67
C SER A 291 6.45 -6.66 -1.49
N LYS A 292 7.19 -5.54 -1.40
CA LYS A 292 8.19 -5.29 -0.36
C LYS A 292 7.63 -5.37 1.06
N ALA A 293 6.38 -4.92 1.26
CA ALA A 293 5.71 -5.06 2.54
C ALA A 293 5.58 -6.53 2.97
N ALA A 294 5.22 -7.44 2.06
CA ALA A 294 5.11 -8.86 2.38
C ALA A 294 6.48 -9.53 2.57
N LEU A 295 7.45 -9.17 1.73
CA LEU A 295 8.82 -9.71 1.79
C LEU A 295 9.49 -9.34 3.12
N SER A 296 9.51 -8.05 3.46
CA SER A 296 10.11 -7.56 4.70
C SER A 296 9.37 -8.05 5.96
N ALA A 297 8.03 -8.16 5.89
CA ALA A 297 7.24 -8.71 6.98
C ALA A 297 7.60 -10.15 7.29
N VAL A 298 7.71 -11.01 6.28
CA VAL A 298 8.09 -12.43 6.44
C VAL A 298 9.53 -12.53 6.96
N GLU A 299 10.45 -11.68 6.49
CA GLU A 299 11.85 -11.69 6.91
C GLU A 299 12.02 -11.19 8.36
N LYS A 300 11.48 -10.01 8.68
CA LYS A 300 11.72 -9.35 9.97
C LYS A 300 10.84 -9.88 11.12
N PHE A 301 9.67 -10.45 10.78
CA PHE A 301 8.68 -10.92 11.77
C PHE A 301 8.34 -12.40 11.61
N GLU A 302 9.32 -13.24 11.21
CA GLU A 302 9.16 -14.69 11.00
C GLU A 302 8.50 -15.40 12.19
N SER A 303 8.84 -15.00 13.42
CA SER A 303 8.27 -15.60 14.65
C SER A 303 6.75 -15.39 14.73
N GLU A 304 6.25 -14.24 14.30
CA GLU A 304 4.83 -13.90 14.28
C GLU A 304 4.09 -14.69 13.20
N TYR A 305 4.67 -14.80 12.01
CA TYR A 305 4.16 -15.65 10.94
C TYR A 305 4.10 -17.13 11.36
N THR A 306 5.17 -17.61 12.01
CA THR A 306 5.21 -18.97 12.56
C THR A 306 4.12 -19.20 13.61
N ALA A 307 3.84 -18.21 14.47
CA ALA A 307 2.75 -18.31 15.44
C ALA A 307 1.39 -18.45 14.76
N HIS A 308 1.12 -17.66 13.69
CA HIS A 308 -0.12 -17.76 12.90
C HIS A 308 -0.25 -19.11 12.20
N ILE A 309 0.83 -19.61 11.60
CA ILE A 309 0.79 -20.82 10.78
C ILE A 309 0.77 -22.08 11.65
N LYS A 310 1.76 -22.23 12.57
CA LYS A 310 1.96 -23.48 13.34
C LYS A 310 1.10 -23.54 14.59
N LYS A 311 0.96 -22.42 15.30
CA LYS A 311 0.25 -22.38 16.58
C LYS A 311 -1.20 -21.95 16.43
N LYS A 312 -1.63 -21.49 15.26
CA LYS A 312 -2.94 -20.90 15.02
C LYS A 312 -3.29 -19.83 16.04
N LYS A 313 -2.29 -19.00 16.39
CA LYS A 313 -2.40 -17.96 17.41
C LYS A 313 -1.84 -16.64 16.87
N CYS A 314 -2.63 -15.58 16.97
CA CYS A 314 -2.18 -14.21 16.73
C CYS A 314 -1.57 -13.65 18.02
N PRO A 315 -0.28 -13.27 18.05
CA PRO A 315 0.33 -12.68 19.25
C PRO A 315 -0.35 -11.37 19.67
N ALA A 316 -0.85 -10.59 18.72
CA ALA A 316 -1.57 -9.34 18.99
C ALA A 316 -3.05 -9.53 19.33
N GLY A 317 -3.61 -10.74 19.17
CA GLY A 317 -5.00 -11.05 19.51
C GLY A 317 -6.05 -10.45 18.56
N VAL A 318 -5.66 -9.94 17.38
CA VAL A 318 -6.56 -9.25 16.43
C VAL A 318 -6.97 -10.11 15.23
N CYS A 319 -6.23 -11.19 14.97
CA CYS A 319 -6.57 -12.18 13.97
C CYS A 319 -7.24 -13.37 14.65
N PHE A 320 -7.91 -14.18 13.88
CA PHE A 320 -8.78 -15.24 14.37
C PHE A 320 -9.80 -14.65 15.35
N SER A 321 -11.03 -14.52 14.99
CA SER A 321 -12.02 -14.39 16.04
C SER A 321 -11.89 -15.69 16.85
N GLU A 322 -11.43 -15.60 18.11
CA GLU A 322 -11.47 -16.72 19.05
C GLU A 322 -12.90 -17.23 19.21
N GLU A 323 -13.86 -16.46 18.70
CA GLU A 323 -15.26 -16.82 18.68
C GLU A 323 -15.52 -17.87 17.60
N THR A 324 -15.98 -19.02 18.06
CA THR A 324 -16.49 -20.10 17.22
C THR A 324 -18.01 -20.07 17.26
N ILE A 325 -18.66 -20.21 16.12
CA ILE A 325 -20.11 -20.43 16.06
C ILE A 325 -20.35 -21.92 15.85
N TYR A 326 -21.10 -22.54 16.76
CA TYR A 326 -21.44 -23.94 16.66
C TYR A 326 -22.91 -24.17 16.98
N ILE A 327 -23.45 -25.28 16.51
CA ILE A 327 -24.82 -25.72 16.81
C ILE A 327 -24.77 -26.72 17.97
N ASP A 328 -25.38 -26.38 19.11
CA ASP A 328 -25.47 -27.31 20.23
C ASP A 328 -26.41 -28.49 19.86
N PRO A 329 -25.86 -29.71 19.80
CA PRO A 329 -26.60 -30.88 19.36
C PRO A 329 -27.72 -31.27 20.32
N LYS A 330 -27.78 -30.71 21.52
CA LYS A 330 -28.84 -30.93 22.49
C LYS A 330 -30.04 -30.00 22.28
N LEU A 331 -29.80 -28.81 21.79
CA LEU A 331 -30.81 -27.77 21.58
C LEU A 331 -31.40 -27.81 20.18
N CYS A 332 -30.59 -28.23 19.19
CA CYS A 332 -31.01 -28.27 17.79
C CYS A 332 -32.20 -29.22 17.58
N GLN A 333 -33.29 -28.71 17.02
CA GLN A 333 -34.52 -29.48 16.67
C GLN A 333 -34.54 -29.88 15.20
N GLY A 334 -33.58 -29.46 14.39
CA GLY A 334 -33.48 -29.81 12.97
C GLY A 334 -34.57 -29.17 12.11
N CYS A 335 -34.94 -27.91 12.38
CA CYS A 335 -35.95 -27.16 11.63
C CYS A 335 -35.47 -26.78 10.21
N GLY A 336 -34.27 -26.30 10.06
CA GLY A 336 -33.67 -25.88 8.77
C GLY A 336 -33.45 -24.36 8.62
N ASP A 337 -34.12 -23.54 9.44
CA ASP A 337 -34.13 -22.08 9.30
C ASP A 337 -32.75 -21.46 9.25
N CYS A 338 -31.76 -22.03 9.96
CA CYS A 338 -30.39 -21.60 9.92
C CYS A 338 -29.71 -21.82 8.56
N MET A 339 -30.12 -22.83 7.80
CA MET A 339 -29.61 -23.08 6.45
C MET A 339 -30.12 -22.02 5.47
N ASP A 340 -31.42 -21.70 5.57
CA ASP A 340 -32.10 -20.78 4.65
C ASP A 340 -31.55 -19.34 4.72
N VAL A 341 -31.00 -18.94 5.88
CA VAL A 341 -30.44 -17.60 6.09
C VAL A 341 -28.91 -17.53 5.90
N CYS A 342 -28.24 -18.66 5.66
CA CYS A 342 -26.79 -18.69 5.55
C CYS A 342 -26.32 -18.18 4.18
N PRO A 343 -25.62 -17.01 4.10
CA PRO A 343 -25.18 -16.45 2.81
C PRO A 343 -24.03 -17.23 2.16
N LYS A 344 -23.44 -18.18 2.90
CA LYS A 344 -22.31 -19.01 2.47
C LYS A 344 -22.69 -20.48 2.24
N ASP A 345 -23.91 -20.84 2.45
CA ASP A 345 -24.37 -22.24 2.40
C ASP A 345 -23.52 -23.24 3.21
N CYS A 346 -22.88 -22.72 4.28
CA CYS A 346 -21.93 -23.48 5.10
C CYS A 346 -22.58 -24.27 6.22
N ILE A 347 -23.93 -24.47 6.21
CA ILE A 347 -24.64 -25.24 7.20
C ILE A 347 -25.24 -26.46 6.53
N GLU A 348 -24.81 -27.63 6.96
CA GLU A 348 -25.32 -28.90 6.48
C GLU A 348 -26.36 -29.51 7.43
N GLY A 349 -27.40 -30.04 6.89
CA GLY A 349 -28.42 -30.70 7.69
C GLY A 349 -29.62 -31.19 6.86
N LYS A 350 -30.61 -31.77 7.52
CA LYS A 350 -31.92 -32.06 6.96
C LYS A 350 -32.94 -32.12 8.08
N ALA A 351 -34.21 -32.04 7.73
CA ALA A 351 -35.31 -32.07 8.68
C ALA A 351 -35.20 -33.22 9.71
N LYS A 352 -35.33 -32.90 10.99
CA LYS A 352 -35.18 -33.81 12.16
C LYS A 352 -33.78 -34.38 12.38
N TYR A 353 -32.76 -33.79 11.77
CA TYR A 353 -31.34 -34.07 12.03
C TYR A 353 -30.66 -32.83 12.61
N ILE A 354 -29.65 -33.05 13.44
CA ILE A 354 -28.82 -31.99 13.97
C ILE A 354 -28.07 -31.36 12.80
N HIS A 355 -28.18 -30.03 12.66
CA HIS A 355 -27.44 -29.29 11.67
C HIS A 355 -25.98 -29.11 12.11
N MET A 356 -25.08 -28.97 11.16
CA MET A 356 -23.65 -28.81 11.40
C MET A 356 -23.15 -27.60 10.58
N ILE A 357 -22.27 -26.80 11.17
CA ILE A 357 -21.64 -25.69 10.49
C ILE A 357 -20.28 -26.16 9.98
N ASP A 358 -19.99 -25.93 8.71
CA ASP A 358 -18.64 -26.05 8.19
C ASP A 358 -17.82 -24.82 8.64
N GLU A 359 -16.87 -25.05 9.54
CA GLU A 359 -16.04 -24.00 10.11
C GLU A 359 -15.11 -23.36 9.08
N PHE A 360 -14.79 -24.04 7.97
CA PHE A 360 -13.92 -23.54 6.92
C PHE A 360 -14.60 -22.50 6.04
N ASP A 361 -15.88 -22.69 5.76
CA ASP A 361 -16.65 -21.81 4.89
C ASP A 361 -17.43 -20.74 5.66
N CYS A 362 -17.56 -20.88 6.98
CA CYS A 362 -18.30 -19.98 7.84
C CYS A 362 -17.53 -18.66 8.06
N ASP A 363 -18.10 -17.52 7.62
CA ASP A 363 -17.59 -16.16 7.85
C ASP A 363 -17.99 -15.57 9.21
N LYS A 364 -18.69 -16.35 10.05
CA LYS A 364 -19.13 -15.99 11.41
C LYS A 364 -20.04 -14.74 11.46
N CYS A 365 -20.81 -14.48 10.42
CA CYS A 365 -21.68 -13.31 10.31
C CYS A 365 -22.84 -13.29 11.34
N GLY A 366 -23.16 -14.42 11.96
CA GLY A 366 -24.16 -14.51 13.04
C GLY A 366 -25.63 -14.57 12.60
N LYS A 367 -25.98 -14.46 11.33
CA LYS A 367 -27.38 -14.48 10.85
C LYS A 367 -28.14 -15.74 11.26
N CYS A 368 -27.47 -16.88 11.30
CA CYS A 368 -28.05 -18.15 11.75
C CYS A 368 -28.40 -18.13 13.25
N ILE A 369 -27.68 -17.33 14.06
CA ILE A 369 -27.98 -17.19 15.50
C ILE A 369 -29.34 -16.50 15.68
N GLU A 370 -29.58 -15.42 14.92
CA GLU A 370 -30.82 -14.64 14.97
C GLU A 370 -32.03 -15.44 14.47
N ALA A 371 -31.80 -16.33 13.49
CA ALA A 371 -32.85 -17.17 12.91
C ALA A 371 -33.19 -18.42 13.74
N CYS A 372 -32.39 -18.77 14.74
CA CYS A 372 -32.59 -19.96 15.54
C CYS A 372 -33.50 -19.70 16.75
N GLU A 373 -34.79 -19.98 16.64
CA GLU A 373 -35.78 -19.82 17.74
C GLU A 373 -35.42 -20.65 18.97
N GLU A 374 -34.77 -21.81 18.79
CA GLU A 374 -34.37 -22.70 19.88
C GLU A 374 -33.10 -22.26 20.60
N GLY A 375 -32.45 -21.18 20.17
CA GLY A 375 -31.18 -20.72 20.71
C GLY A 375 -30.08 -21.78 20.63
N ALA A 376 -30.16 -22.69 19.69
CA ALA A 376 -29.21 -23.79 19.55
C ALA A 376 -27.87 -23.36 18.95
N ILE A 377 -27.78 -22.19 18.33
CA ILE A 377 -26.58 -21.70 17.69
C ILE A 377 -25.87 -20.73 18.63
N ILE A 378 -24.68 -21.14 19.04
CA ILE A 378 -23.93 -20.47 20.11
C ILE A 378 -22.64 -19.90 19.54
N LYS A 379 -22.41 -18.61 19.79
CA LYS A 379 -21.16 -17.94 19.54
C LYS A 379 -20.36 -17.92 20.85
N THR A 380 -19.15 -18.44 20.82
CA THR A 380 -18.29 -18.53 22.02
C THR A 380 -16.82 -18.35 21.67
N SER A 381 -16.09 -17.71 22.58
CA SER A 381 -14.61 -17.69 22.61
C SER A 381 -14.03 -18.81 23.51
N GLY A 382 -14.90 -19.61 24.10
CA GLY A 382 -14.52 -20.70 24.99
C GLY A 382 -14.42 -22.05 24.30
N LYS A 383 -14.27 -23.10 25.12
CA LYS A 383 -14.14 -24.48 24.64
C LYS A 383 -15.45 -24.97 24.00
N VAL A 384 -15.38 -25.32 22.72
CA VAL A 384 -16.49 -25.93 21.98
C VAL A 384 -16.71 -27.38 22.47
N PRO A 385 -17.96 -27.78 22.76
CA PRO A 385 -18.24 -29.15 23.14
C PRO A 385 -18.03 -30.10 21.95
N LYS A 386 -18.01 -31.40 22.21
CA LYS A 386 -17.95 -32.39 21.16
C LYS A 386 -19.19 -32.24 20.24
N LEU A 387 -18.95 -32.09 18.97
CA LEU A 387 -20.02 -31.96 17.94
C LEU A 387 -20.19 -33.25 17.13
N PRO A 388 -21.36 -33.44 16.47
CA PRO A 388 -21.53 -34.52 15.52
C PRO A 388 -20.58 -34.35 14.33
N ASN A 389 -19.96 -35.41 13.86
CA ASN A 389 -19.14 -35.47 12.66
C ASN A 389 -19.83 -36.16 11.47
N ARG A 390 -21.13 -36.46 11.62
CA ARG A 390 -21.99 -37.04 10.60
C ARG A 390 -23.44 -36.70 10.88
N LEU A 391 -24.29 -36.79 9.90
CA LEU A 391 -25.74 -36.59 10.03
C LEU A 391 -26.32 -37.47 11.14
N THR A 392 -26.72 -36.84 12.24
CA THR A 392 -27.22 -37.49 13.45
C THR A 392 -28.64 -37.01 13.73
N LYS A 393 -29.56 -37.93 13.98
CA LYS A 393 -30.96 -37.58 14.33
C LYS A 393 -31.00 -36.82 15.66
N VAL A 394 -31.89 -35.83 15.73
CA VAL A 394 -32.17 -35.09 16.97
C VAL A 394 -32.47 -36.09 18.11
N GLY A 395 -31.90 -35.81 19.29
CA GLY A 395 -32.02 -36.64 20.49
C GLY A 395 -31.19 -37.94 20.50
N ARG A 396 -30.43 -38.25 19.42
CA ARG A 396 -29.59 -39.47 19.38
C ARG A 396 -28.09 -39.21 19.55
N PHE A 397 -27.67 -37.96 19.67
CA PHE A 397 -26.26 -37.63 19.88
C PHE A 397 -25.88 -37.94 21.35
N LYS A 398 -24.98 -38.88 21.53
CA LYS A 398 -24.37 -39.20 22.84
C LYS A 398 -22.94 -38.63 22.87
N ARG A 399 -22.57 -37.95 23.96
CA ARG A 399 -21.22 -37.45 24.20
C ARG A 399 -20.16 -38.53 24.18
#